data_75d67638a96b5522fa4c6677d5cb6ced
#
_entry.id   75d67638a96b5522fa4c6677d5cb6ced
#
_cell.length_a   1.000
_cell.length_b   1.000
_cell.length_c   1.000
_cell.angle_alpha   90.00
_cell.angle_beta   90.00
_cell.angle_gamma   90.00
#
_symmetry.space_group_name_H-M   'P 1'
#
loop_
_entity.id
_entity.type
_entity.pdbx_description
1 polymer ?
#
loop_
_entity_poly.entity_id
_entity_poly.type
_entity_poly.pdbx_seq_one_letter_code
_entity_poly.pdbx_strand_id
1 'polypeptide(L)'
;DVGLQGEKAGLLIADIGTENLVFTPMQKKTRQLCEQALRDFKGPEIIKMISSDNAPELVRATTELGVPHHTGTPYRSTSNGRIGNLLGQLLRGSRALLHQAGLPPTWWPQAGAYFASASNIVGKPGSTTTPYAKRHGIDFEGAFVPFGAAIRSLLPETRVPRHKFASRTTLCVFIG
;
A
#
# COMPACT_ATOMS: atom_id res chain seq x y z
N ASP A 1 -0.61 -14.81 -9.65
CA ASP A 1 -0.69 -13.84 -10.74
C ASP A 1 0.52 -12.92 -10.70
N VAL A 2 1.05 -12.58 -11.87
CA VAL A 2 2.18 -11.64 -12.00
C VAL A 2 1.60 -10.25 -12.24
N GLY A 3 2.09 -9.25 -11.49
CA GLY A 3 1.72 -7.87 -11.68
C GLY A 3 2.28 -7.25 -12.95
N LEU A 4 1.82 -6.06 -13.29
CA LEU A 4 2.12 -5.37 -14.56
C LEU A 4 3.62 -5.13 -14.78
N GLN A 5 4.38 -4.91 -13.71
CA GLN A 5 5.83 -4.68 -13.75
C GLN A 5 6.63 -5.92 -13.29
N GLY A 6 5.99 -7.08 -13.29
CA GLY A 6 6.63 -8.34 -12.90
C GLY A 6 6.56 -8.65 -11.40
N GLU A 7 5.69 -7.95 -10.66
CA GLU A 7 5.51 -8.19 -9.22
C GLU A 7 4.88 -9.57 -8.98
N LYS A 8 5.45 -10.31 -8.04
CA LYS A 8 5.01 -11.67 -7.66
C LYS A 8 4.70 -11.80 -6.18
N ALA A 9 5.02 -10.79 -5.39
CA ALA A 9 4.82 -10.75 -3.95
C ALA A 9 4.43 -9.35 -3.49
N GLY A 10 4.00 -9.21 -2.24
CA GLY A 10 3.77 -7.94 -1.60
C GLY A 10 4.00 -8.04 -0.10
N LEU A 11 4.42 -6.96 0.51
CA LEU A 11 4.57 -6.82 1.95
C LEU A 11 3.46 -5.91 2.48
N LEU A 12 2.63 -6.45 3.37
CA LEU A 12 1.63 -5.69 4.10
C LEU A 12 2.19 -5.32 5.47
N ILE A 13 2.23 -4.04 5.77
CA ILE A 13 2.70 -3.49 7.03
C ILE A 13 1.53 -2.75 7.68
N ALA A 14 1.33 -2.99 8.98
CA ALA A 14 0.31 -2.31 9.75
C ALA A 14 0.91 -1.79 11.07
N ASP A 15 0.72 -0.52 11.37
CA ASP A 15 1.00 0.02 12.68
C ASP A 15 -0.16 -0.30 13.64
N ILE A 16 0.17 -0.87 14.79
CA ILE A 16 -0.83 -1.27 15.78
C ILE A 16 -1.44 -0.04 16.46
N GLY A 17 -0.64 1.00 16.69
CA GLY A 17 -1.06 2.21 17.40
C GLY A 17 -2.01 3.10 16.59
N THR A 18 -1.59 3.44 15.40
CA THR A 18 -2.36 4.32 14.50
C THR A 18 -3.34 3.58 13.60
N GLU A 19 -3.17 2.26 13.48
CA GLU A 19 -3.88 1.39 12.51
C GLU A 19 -3.55 1.70 11.06
N ASN A 20 -2.49 2.49 10.82
CA ASN A 20 -2.05 2.84 9.47
C ASN A 20 -1.57 1.59 8.72
N LEU A 21 -1.99 1.47 7.48
CA LEU A 21 -1.77 0.32 6.63
C LEU A 21 -0.98 0.72 5.39
N VAL A 22 0.07 -0.01 5.07
CA VAL A 22 0.85 0.18 3.83
C VAL A 22 1.03 -1.16 3.16
N PHE A 23 0.82 -1.20 1.85
CA PHE A 23 1.07 -2.36 1.02
C PHE A 23 2.12 -2.02 -0.03
N THR A 24 3.23 -2.75 -0.01
CA THR A 24 4.34 -2.58 -0.95
C THR A 24 4.45 -3.80 -1.86
N PRO A 25 4.07 -3.69 -3.14
CA PRO A 25 4.27 -4.76 -4.11
C PRO A 25 5.75 -4.93 -4.45
N MET A 26 6.16 -6.17 -4.74
CA MET A 26 7.55 -6.54 -4.97
C MET A 26 7.67 -7.57 -6.10
N GLN A 27 8.71 -7.46 -6.92
CA GLN A 27 9.01 -8.49 -7.92
C GLN A 27 9.45 -9.80 -7.29
N LYS A 28 10.22 -9.73 -6.19
CA LYS A 28 10.68 -10.86 -5.39
C LYS A 28 10.70 -10.49 -3.92
N LYS A 29 10.41 -11.45 -3.05
CA LYS A 29 10.54 -11.28 -1.60
C LYS A 29 12.00 -11.43 -1.22
N THR A 30 12.76 -10.33 -1.23
CA THR A 30 14.18 -10.30 -0.84
C THR A 30 14.37 -9.48 0.42
N ARG A 31 15.46 -9.74 1.16
CA ARG A 31 15.85 -8.96 2.33
C ARG A 31 15.89 -7.46 2.02
N GLN A 32 16.57 -7.07 0.94
CA GLN A 32 16.75 -5.67 0.56
C GLN A 32 15.42 -4.95 0.31
N LEU A 33 14.49 -5.59 -0.43
CA LEU A 33 13.18 -4.99 -0.71
C LEU A 33 12.31 -4.93 0.56
N CYS A 34 12.39 -5.93 1.44
CA CYS A 34 11.71 -5.89 2.73
C CYS A 34 12.28 -4.79 3.63
N GLU A 35 13.61 -4.63 3.68
CA GLU A 35 14.28 -3.57 4.42
C GLU A 35 13.88 -2.19 3.91
N GLN A 36 13.89 -2.00 2.59
CA GLN A 36 13.47 -0.72 1.98
C GLN A 36 12.01 -0.40 2.33
N ALA A 37 11.10 -1.36 2.17
CA ALA A 37 9.69 -1.15 2.52
C ALA A 37 9.48 -0.80 4.00
N LEU A 38 10.26 -1.41 4.90
CA LEU A 38 10.22 -1.09 6.32
C LEU A 38 10.82 0.29 6.62
N ARG A 39 11.88 0.71 5.91
CA ARG A 39 12.47 2.06 6.02
C ARG A 39 11.48 3.11 5.53
N ASP A 40 10.85 2.88 4.39
CA ASP A 40 9.86 3.80 3.82
C ASP A 40 8.64 3.93 4.74
N PHE A 41 8.17 2.80 5.30
CA PHE A 41 7.10 2.82 6.28
C PHE A 41 7.47 3.56 7.55
N LYS A 42 8.69 3.35 8.06
CA LYS A 42 9.19 3.98 9.27
C LYS A 42 9.28 5.50 9.11
N GLY A 43 9.82 5.99 8.00
CA GLY A 43 10.14 7.40 7.82
C GLY A 43 11.02 7.93 8.97
N PRO A 44 10.72 9.12 9.53
CA PRO A 44 11.44 9.68 10.67
C PRO A 44 11.06 9.07 12.03
N GLU A 45 10.03 8.23 12.08
CA GLU A 45 9.50 7.67 13.33
C GLU A 45 10.39 6.58 13.92
N ILE A 46 10.25 6.34 15.22
CA ILE A 46 10.94 5.24 15.93
C ILE A 46 10.00 4.05 16.02
N ILE A 47 10.36 2.96 15.35
CA ILE A 47 9.66 1.68 15.50
C ILE A 47 10.20 0.99 16.77
N LYS A 48 9.32 0.75 17.74
CA LYS A 48 9.68 0.08 18.99
C LYS A 48 9.88 -1.42 18.82
N MET A 49 9.06 -2.05 18.00
CA MET A 49 9.09 -3.49 17.76
C MET A 49 8.37 -3.84 16.46
N ILE A 50 8.88 -4.82 15.73
CA ILE A 50 8.20 -5.42 14.59
C ILE A 50 7.79 -6.83 14.96
N SER A 51 6.54 -7.19 14.65
CA SER A 51 6.05 -8.57 14.77
C SER A 51 5.71 -9.10 13.39
N SER A 52 6.23 -10.26 13.03
CA SER A 52 5.91 -10.91 11.75
C SER A 52 5.95 -12.44 11.86
N ASP A 53 5.68 -13.11 10.74
CA ASP A 53 6.03 -14.51 10.58
C ASP A 53 7.57 -14.70 10.60
N ASN A 54 8.01 -15.96 10.71
CA ASN A 54 9.44 -16.28 10.78
C ASN A 54 10.09 -16.34 9.37
N ALA A 55 9.69 -15.46 8.45
CA ALA A 55 10.27 -15.38 7.12
C ALA A 55 11.72 -14.89 7.20
N PRO A 56 12.70 -15.65 6.68
CA PRO A 56 14.13 -15.32 6.83
C PRO A 56 14.50 -13.92 6.30
N GLU A 57 13.85 -13.48 5.25
CA GLU A 57 14.08 -12.16 4.66
C GLU A 57 13.60 -11.02 5.57
N LEU A 58 12.50 -11.21 6.34
CA LEU A 58 12.03 -10.23 7.31
C LEU A 58 12.89 -10.20 8.56
N VAL A 59 13.29 -11.38 9.06
CA VAL A 59 14.21 -11.49 10.21
C VAL A 59 15.51 -10.73 9.92
N ARG A 60 16.11 -10.96 8.75
CA ARG A 60 17.34 -10.26 8.35
C ARG A 60 17.13 -8.76 8.14
N ALA A 61 16.02 -8.36 7.52
CA ALA A 61 15.71 -6.95 7.30
C ALA A 61 15.53 -6.19 8.63
N THR A 62 14.86 -6.77 9.63
CA THR A 62 14.69 -6.15 10.95
C THR A 62 16.00 -6.07 11.73
N THR A 63 16.87 -7.08 11.60
CA THR A 63 18.21 -7.06 12.20
C THR A 63 19.05 -5.90 11.64
N GLU A 64 19.07 -5.70 10.32
CA GLU A 64 19.78 -4.60 9.66
C GLU A 64 19.23 -3.21 10.07
N LEU A 65 17.94 -3.13 10.32
CA LEU A 65 17.29 -1.91 10.81
C LEU A 65 17.56 -1.64 12.29
N GLY A 66 18.12 -2.60 13.03
CA GLY A 66 18.33 -2.49 14.47
C GLY A 66 17.03 -2.42 15.27
N VAL A 67 15.92 -2.96 14.72
CA VAL A 67 14.61 -2.93 15.37
C VAL A 67 14.34 -4.29 16.04
N PRO A 68 13.93 -4.32 17.32
CA PRO A 68 13.52 -5.55 17.98
C PRO A 68 12.44 -6.29 17.17
N HIS A 69 12.67 -7.58 16.92
CA HIS A 69 11.78 -8.40 16.12
C HIS A 69 11.18 -9.53 16.97
N HIS A 70 9.85 -9.58 17.00
CA HIS A 70 9.10 -10.67 17.59
C HIS A 70 8.54 -11.55 16.49
N THR A 71 9.01 -12.81 16.44
CA THR A 71 8.45 -13.82 15.54
C THR A 71 7.29 -14.53 16.23
N GLY A 72 6.16 -14.64 15.55
CA GLY A 72 5.01 -15.40 16.06
C GLY A 72 5.39 -16.88 16.32
N THR A 73 4.85 -17.44 17.39
CA THR A 73 5.05 -18.87 17.68
C THR A 73 4.51 -19.73 16.55
N PRO A 74 5.30 -20.63 15.96
CA PRO A 74 4.82 -21.56 14.96
C PRO A 74 3.54 -22.27 15.42
N TYR A 75 2.58 -22.45 14.51
CA TYR A 75 1.30 -23.13 14.75
C TYR A 75 0.32 -22.46 15.73
N ARG A 76 0.54 -21.22 16.20
CA ARG A 76 -0.44 -20.42 16.93
C ARG A 76 -1.05 -19.34 16.01
N SER A 77 -2.25 -19.60 15.53
CA SER A 77 -2.98 -18.67 14.63
C SER A 77 -3.36 -17.34 15.28
N THR A 78 -3.44 -17.28 16.62
CA THR A 78 -3.81 -16.06 17.36
C THR A 78 -2.79 -14.93 17.28
N SER A 79 -1.48 -15.25 17.16
CA SER A 79 -0.43 -14.22 17.07
C SER A 79 -0.43 -13.47 15.72
N ASN A 80 -0.89 -14.14 14.65
CA ASN A 80 -0.95 -13.57 13.30
C ASN A 80 -2.37 -13.25 12.82
N GLY A 81 -3.39 -13.49 13.67
CA GLY A 81 -4.79 -13.34 13.29
C GLY A 81 -5.17 -11.94 12.82
N ARG A 82 -4.57 -10.89 13.42
CA ARG A 82 -4.83 -9.50 13.02
C ARG A 82 -4.29 -9.20 11.62
N ILE A 83 -3.04 -9.53 11.36
CA ILE A 83 -2.44 -9.27 10.03
C ILE A 83 -3.07 -10.18 8.96
N GLY A 84 -3.43 -11.40 9.29
CA GLY A 84 -4.16 -12.30 8.40
C GLY A 84 -5.53 -11.75 8.01
N ASN A 85 -6.27 -11.16 8.96
CA ASN A 85 -7.53 -10.49 8.66
C ASN A 85 -7.33 -9.25 7.76
N LEU A 86 -6.34 -8.41 8.05
CA LEU A 86 -6.01 -7.24 7.22
C LEU A 86 -5.60 -7.65 5.80
N LEU A 87 -4.83 -8.72 5.65
CA LEU A 87 -4.49 -9.29 4.35
C LEU A 87 -5.74 -9.78 3.61
N GLY A 88 -6.65 -10.45 4.31
CA GLY A 88 -7.94 -10.85 3.74
C GLY A 88 -8.79 -9.66 3.27
N GLN A 89 -8.80 -8.56 4.03
CA GLN A 89 -9.48 -7.33 3.64
C GLN A 89 -8.81 -6.68 2.42
N LEU A 90 -7.48 -6.57 2.40
CA LEU A 90 -6.71 -6.06 1.27
C LEU A 90 -7.04 -6.84 -0.01
N LEU A 91 -6.99 -8.17 0.04
CA LEU A 91 -7.25 -9.02 -1.13
C LEU A 91 -8.70 -8.86 -1.65
N ARG A 92 -9.69 -8.83 -0.75
CA ARG A 92 -11.10 -8.63 -1.14
C ARG A 92 -11.32 -7.23 -1.71
N GLY A 93 -10.77 -6.20 -1.04
CA GLY A 93 -10.89 -4.82 -1.49
C GLY A 93 -10.21 -4.57 -2.83
N SER A 94 -8.99 -5.09 -3.02
CA SER A 94 -8.29 -4.97 -4.31
C SER A 94 -9.04 -5.63 -5.46
N ARG A 95 -9.65 -6.81 -5.23
CA ARG A 95 -10.51 -7.47 -6.24
C ARG A 95 -11.73 -6.63 -6.57
N ALA A 96 -12.39 -6.05 -5.57
CA ALA A 96 -13.54 -5.18 -5.78
C ALA A 96 -13.17 -3.93 -6.59
N LEU A 97 -12.02 -3.30 -6.29
CA LEU A 97 -11.51 -2.14 -7.04
C LEU A 97 -11.21 -2.49 -8.50
N LEU A 98 -10.54 -3.61 -8.75
CA LEU A 98 -10.25 -4.07 -10.10
C LEU A 98 -11.53 -4.35 -10.90
N HIS A 99 -12.50 -5.01 -10.28
CA HIS A 99 -13.78 -5.31 -10.92
C HIS A 99 -14.56 -4.02 -11.23
N GLN A 100 -14.62 -3.08 -10.28
CA GLN A 100 -15.28 -1.78 -10.45
C GLN A 100 -14.63 -0.95 -11.57
N ALA A 101 -13.29 -0.98 -11.64
CA ALA A 101 -12.52 -0.23 -12.63
C ALA A 101 -12.50 -0.90 -14.03
N GLY A 102 -12.98 -2.14 -14.16
CA GLY A 102 -12.86 -2.92 -15.39
C GLY A 102 -11.41 -3.25 -15.76
N LEU A 103 -10.50 -3.25 -14.79
CA LEU A 103 -9.08 -3.51 -15.01
C LEU A 103 -8.75 -5.00 -14.81
N PRO A 104 -7.81 -5.54 -15.61
CA PRO A 104 -7.41 -6.94 -15.49
C PRO A 104 -6.65 -7.22 -14.17
N PRO A 105 -6.62 -8.49 -13.72
CA PRO A 105 -5.95 -8.88 -12.47
C PRO A 105 -4.48 -8.49 -12.37
N THR A 106 -3.78 -8.29 -13.47
CA THR A 106 -2.37 -7.84 -13.50
C THR A 106 -2.13 -6.49 -12.83
N TRP A 107 -3.19 -5.70 -12.60
CA TRP A 107 -3.15 -4.42 -11.87
C TRP A 107 -3.30 -4.59 -10.35
N TRP A 108 -3.22 -5.82 -9.83
CA TRP A 108 -3.33 -6.08 -8.39
C TRP A 108 -2.32 -5.29 -7.53
N PRO A 109 -1.07 -4.99 -7.99
CA PRO A 109 -0.13 -4.23 -7.19
C PRO A 109 -0.64 -2.82 -6.89
N GLN A 110 -1.15 -2.12 -7.91
CA GLN A 110 -1.70 -0.77 -7.80
C GLN A 110 -3.01 -0.76 -7.01
N ALA A 111 -3.89 -1.73 -7.27
CA ALA A 111 -5.14 -1.86 -6.53
C ALA A 111 -4.90 -2.13 -5.03
N GLY A 112 -3.91 -2.94 -4.69
CA GLY A 112 -3.53 -3.21 -3.30
C GLY A 112 -2.96 -1.98 -2.60
N ALA A 113 -2.05 -1.26 -3.25
CA ALA A 113 -1.49 -0.03 -2.71
C ALA A 113 -2.57 1.05 -2.51
N TYR A 114 -3.43 1.23 -3.50
CA TYR A 114 -4.56 2.16 -3.41
C TYR A 114 -5.52 1.78 -2.29
N PHE A 115 -5.89 0.49 -2.16
CA PHE A 115 -6.77 0.03 -1.09
C PHE A 115 -6.20 0.33 0.30
N ALA A 116 -4.90 0.08 0.51
CA ALA A 116 -4.24 0.39 1.77
C ALA A 116 -4.29 1.89 2.08
N SER A 117 -3.95 2.75 1.10
CA SER A 117 -4.01 4.21 1.24
C SER A 117 -5.43 4.71 1.51
N ALA A 118 -6.42 4.23 0.74
CA ALA A 118 -7.82 4.58 0.93
C ALA A 118 -8.34 4.19 2.32
N SER A 119 -7.95 3.01 2.82
CA SER A 119 -8.32 2.55 4.17
C SER A 119 -7.79 3.45 5.28
N ASN A 120 -6.63 4.09 5.07
CA ASN A 120 -6.08 5.05 6.02
C ASN A 120 -6.86 6.37 6.07
N ILE A 121 -7.40 6.78 4.94
CA ILE A 121 -8.10 8.07 4.80
C ILE A 121 -9.58 7.97 5.20
N VAL A 122 -10.25 6.90 4.78
CA VAL A 122 -11.71 6.75 5.00
C VAL A 122 -12.03 6.39 6.45
N GLY A 123 -11.12 5.70 7.15
CA GLY A 123 -11.37 5.25 8.51
C GLY A 123 -12.32 4.06 8.61
N LYS A 124 -12.64 3.68 9.84
CA LYS A 124 -13.53 2.55 10.14
C LYS A 124 -14.89 3.05 10.60
N PRO A 125 -15.98 2.32 10.30
CA PRO A 125 -17.29 2.63 10.85
C PRO A 125 -17.25 2.73 12.38
N GLY A 126 -17.80 3.81 12.94
CA GLY A 126 -17.82 4.08 14.38
C GLY A 126 -16.53 4.65 14.97
N SER A 127 -15.47 4.85 14.19
CA SER A 127 -14.28 5.57 14.62
C SER A 127 -14.46 7.08 14.41
N THR A 128 -14.07 7.87 15.39
CA THR A 128 -14.08 9.34 15.31
C THR A 128 -12.84 9.90 14.61
N THR A 129 -11.81 9.09 14.42
CA THR A 129 -10.54 9.51 13.80
C THR A 129 -10.09 8.47 12.78
N THR A 130 -9.45 8.94 11.71
CA THR A 130 -8.89 8.07 10.67
C THR A 130 -7.49 7.59 11.06
N PRO A 131 -7.00 6.44 10.52
CA PRO A 131 -5.60 6.03 10.68
C PRO A 131 -4.61 7.10 10.20
N TYR A 132 -4.96 7.83 9.15
CA TYR A 132 -4.17 8.94 8.64
C TYR A 132 -4.03 10.06 9.70
N ALA A 133 -5.14 10.52 10.28
CA ALA A 133 -5.13 11.55 11.31
C ALA A 133 -4.39 11.10 12.57
N LYS A 134 -4.53 9.83 12.98
CA LYS A 134 -3.77 9.27 14.10
C LYS A 134 -2.25 9.29 13.87
N ARG A 135 -1.81 9.07 12.62
CA ARG A 135 -0.39 9.03 12.27
C ARG A 135 0.22 10.41 12.05
N HIS A 136 -0.52 11.31 11.40
CA HIS A 136 -0.01 12.61 10.96
C HIS A 136 -0.43 13.78 11.86
N GLY A 137 -1.37 13.56 12.80
CA GLY A 137 -1.91 14.61 13.66
C GLY A 137 -2.86 15.59 12.97
N ILE A 138 -3.15 15.40 11.71
CA ILE A 138 -4.05 16.24 10.89
C ILE A 138 -4.95 15.36 10.04
N ASP A 139 -6.14 15.82 9.71
CA ASP A 139 -7.02 15.15 8.76
C ASP A 139 -6.50 15.24 7.33
N PHE A 140 -6.91 14.29 6.50
CA PHE A 140 -6.56 14.31 5.08
C PHE A 140 -7.41 15.35 4.34
N GLU A 141 -6.77 16.37 3.77
CA GLU A 141 -7.43 17.47 3.04
C GLU A 141 -7.38 17.29 1.50
N GLY A 142 -6.72 16.23 1.01
CA GLY A 142 -6.58 15.96 -0.42
C GLY A 142 -7.89 15.49 -1.08
N ALA A 143 -7.96 15.61 -2.40
CA ALA A 143 -9.07 15.07 -3.17
C ALA A 143 -9.00 13.52 -3.18
N PHE A 144 -10.13 12.89 -2.87
CA PHE A 144 -10.26 11.44 -2.98
C PHE A 144 -10.78 11.09 -4.39
N VAL A 145 -9.88 10.59 -5.24
CA VAL A 145 -10.21 10.16 -6.60
C VAL A 145 -10.40 8.64 -6.61
N PRO A 146 -11.53 8.09 -7.07
CA PRO A 146 -11.75 6.66 -7.12
C PRO A 146 -10.73 5.93 -8.00
N PHE A 147 -10.32 4.73 -7.58
CA PHE A 147 -9.48 3.84 -8.39
C PHE A 147 -10.16 3.51 -9.71
N GLY A 148 -9.41 3.59 -10.81
CA GLY A 148 -9.96 3.35 -12.13
C GLY A 148 -10.72 4.54 -12.75
N ALA A 149 -10.81 5.67 -12.07
CA ALA A 149 -11.47 6.85 -12.61
C ALA A 149 -10.77 7.36 -13.87
N ALA A 150 -11.57 7.72 -14.88
CA ALA A 150 -11.07 8.39 -16.07
C ALA A 150 -10.69 9.84 -15.71
N ILE A 151 -9.43 10.17 -15.88
CA ILE A 151 -8.89 11.52 -15.63
C ILE A 151 -8.21 12.08 -16.86
N ARG A 152 -8.05 13.40 -16.91
CA ARG A 152 -7.22 14.05 -17.93
C ARG A 152 -5.94 14.56 -17.27
N SER A 153 -4.80 14.06 -17.76
CA SER A 153 -3.47 14.50 -17.35
C SER A 153 -2.90 15.49 -18.35
N LEU A 154 -2.24 16.52 -17.85
CA LEU A 154 -1.49 17.44 -18.72
C LEU A 154 -0.32 16.70 -19.37
N LEU A 155 -0.14 16.95 -20.65
CA LEU A 155 1.02 16.42 -21.37
C LEU A 155 2.28 17.15 -20.90
N PRO A 156 3.42 16.43 -20.73
CA PRO A 156 4.71 17.07 -20.54
C PRO A 156 5.00 18.05 -21.69
N GLU A 157 5.70 19.15 -21.41
CA GLU A 157 6.00 20.20 -22.41
C GLU A 157 6.66 19.62 -23.67
N THR A 158 7.48 18.60 -23.54
CA THR A 158 8.11 17.89 -24.66
C THR A 158 7.14 17.13 -25.57
N ARG A 159 5.92 16.86 -25.11
CA ARG A 159 4.85 16.16 -25.84
C ARG A 159 3.67 17.04 -26.20
N VAL A 160 3.71 18.31 -25.84
CA VAL A 160 2.62 19.24 -26.20
C VAL A 160 2.62 19.44 -27.71
N PRO A 161 1.50 19.24 -28.40
CA PRO A 161 1.39 19.51 -29.82
C PRO A 161 1.65 20.99 -30.13
N ARG A 162 2.39 21.29 -31.22
CA ARG A 162 2.69 22.67 -31.62
C ARG A 162 1.47 23.45 -32.15
N HIS A 163 0.37 22.76 -32.47
CA HIS A 163 -0.84 23.39 -32.96
C HIS A 163 -1.60 24.08 -31.82
N LYS A 164 -1.96 25.36 -31.97
CA LYS A 164 -2.58 26.20 -30.93
C LYS A 164 -3.89 25.63 -30.35
N PHE A 165 -4.66 24.89 -31.14
CA PHE A 165 -5.94 24.33 -30.76
C PHE A 165 -5.88 22.82 -30.45
N ALA A 166 -4.71 22.21 -30.47
CA ALA A 166 -4.57 20.82 -30.08
C ALA A 166 -4.76 20.62 -28.57
N SER A 167 -5.31 19.47 -28.20
CA SER A 167 -5.46 19.12 -26.79
C SER A 167 -4.10 19.03 -26.09
N ARG A 168 -3.95 19.72 -24.98
CA ARG A 168 -2.77 19.63 -24.10
C ARG A 168 -2.91 18.55 -23.02
N THR A 169 -4.01 17.81 -23.06
CA THR A 169 -4.29 16.75 -22.09
C THR A 169 -4.45 15.41 -22.79
N THR A 170 -4.08 14.34 -22.10
CA THR A 170 -4.38 12.97 -22.49
C THR A 170 -5.34 12.32 -21.50
N LEU A 171 -6.14 11.39 -22.00
CA LEU A 171 -7.02 10.59 -21.15
C LEU A 171 -6.18 9.52 -20.47
N CYS A 172 -6.30 9.41 -19.16
CA CYS A 172 -5.59 8.45 -18.32
C CYS A 172 -6.57 7.78 -17.35
N VAL A 173 -6.12 6.68 -16.75
CA VAL A 173 -6.82 6.01 -15.67
C VAL A 173 -6.08 6.31 -14.36
N PHE A 174 -6.81 6.72 -13.33
CA PHE A 174 -6.24 6.97 -12.01
C PHE A 174 -6.01 5.64 -11.27
N ILE A 175 -4.79 5.44 -10.79
CA ILE A 175 -4.38 4.18 -10.12
C ILE A 175 -3.80 4.40 -8.71
N GLY A 176 -3.82 5.66 -8.21
CA GLY A 176 -3.29 6.02 -6.89
C GLY A 176 -2.05 6.90 -6.94
#